data_c7469cfee67d1965082d4103723f8177
#
_entry.id   c7469cfee67d1965082d4103723f8177
#
_cell.length_a   1.000
_cell.length_b   1.000
_cell.length_c   1.000
_cell.angle_alpha   90.00
_cell.angle_beta   90.00
_cell.angle_gamma   90.00
#
_symmetry.space_group_name_H-M   'P 1'
#
loop_
_entity.id
_entity.type
_entity.pdbx_description
1 polymer ?
#
loop_
_entity_poly.entity_id
_entity_poly.type
_entity_poly.pdbx_seq_one_letter_code
_entity_poly.pdbx_strand_id
1 'polypeptide(L)'
;AVREPIGFDGKLNFGLLAAVVGLVLLSGMWKSDVVFSIAGTEVGLPGVVRDVGLIAVTLLSLLLTPKQVHANNQFGWGPMQEVAKLFAGIFWTIIPVIAMLKAGVDGPFASIVRAVTNPDGTPNTTMYFWATGLLSSFLDNAPTYLVFFNTAGGNPAMLMGAMAPTLVAISAGAVFMGANSYIGN
;
A
#
# COMPACT_ATOMS: atom_id res chain seq x y z
N ALA A 1 38.17 17.79 23.48
CA ALA A 1 36.95 17.20 22.92
C ALA A 1 36.11 16.73 24.09
N VAL A 2 34.99 17.42 24.35
CA VAL A 2 33.98 17.00 25.34
C VAL A 2 33.30 15.77 24.73
N ARG A 3 33.46 14.62 25.37
CA ARG A 3 32.70 13.41 24.99
C ARG A 3 31.27 13.60 25.51
N GLU A 4 30.35 13.92 24.62
CA GLU A 4 28.96 13.87 24.94
C GLU A 4 28.53 12.41 25.11
N PRO A 5 27.83 12.04 26.21
CA PRO A 5 27.32 10.70 26.38
C PRO A 5 26.27 10.40 25.30
N ILE A 6 26.31 9.18 24.75
CA ILE A 6 25.28 8.73 23.82
C ILE A 6 23.94 8.72 24.57
N GLY A 7 23.02 9.56 24.14
CA GLY A 7 21.68 9.70 24.71
C GLY A 7 20.61 9.62 23.62
N PHE A 8 19.39 9.25 23.99
CA PHE A 8 18.23 9.32 23.11
C PHE A 8 17.36 10.50 23.51
N ASP A 9 17.20 11.44 22.59
CA ASP A 9 16.23 12.53 22.72
C ASP A 9 14.87 12.08 22.17
N GLY A 10 13.78 12.59 22.76
CA GLY A 10 12.43 12.24 22.32
C GLY A 10 11.96 10.83 22.72
N LYS A 11 12.36 10.34 23.89
CA LYS A 11 11.99 8.99 24.41
C LYS A 11 10.50 8.70 24.37
N LEU A 12 9.64 9.72 24.50
CA LEU A 12 8.19 9.61 24.37
C LEU A 12 7.78 9.01 23.01
N ASN A 13 8.51 9.34 21.94
CA ASN A 13 8.18 8.87 20.59
C ASN A 13 8.35 7.35 20.42
N PHE A 14 9.15 6.68 21.25
CA PHE A 14 9.19 5.21 21.27
C PHE A 14 7.86 4.62 21.77
N GLY A 15 7.25 5.25 22.77
CA GLY A 15 5.91 4.85 23.24
C GLY A 15 4.83 5.09 22.20
N LEU A 16 4.90 6.22 21.49
CA LEU A 16 3.98 6.54 20.40
C LEU A 16 4.17 5.58 19.22
N LEU A 17 5.41 5.23 18.88
CA LEU A 17 5.71 4.22 17.85
C LEU A 17 5.15 2.85 18.24
N ALA A 18 5.32 2.43 19.50
CA ALA A 18 4.73 1.19 19.99
C ALA A 18 3.20 1.22 19.91
N ALA A 19 2.57 2.37 20.17
CA ALA A 19 1.13 2.55 20.01
C ALA A 19 0.70 2.43 18.54
N VAL A 20 1.45 2.99 17.58
CA VAL A 20 1.20 2.81 16.13
C VAL A 20 1.23 1.34 15.76
N VAL A 21 2.29 0.62 16.15
CA VAL A 21 2.43 -0.81 15.87
C VAL A 21 1.28 -1.60 16.52
N GLY A 22 0.94 -1.29 17.77
CA GLY A 22 -0.16 -1.92 18.50
C GLY A 22 -1.51 -1.71 17.82
N LEU A 23 -1.83 -0.49 17.36
CA LEU A 23 -3.06 -0.18 16.63
C LEU A 23 -3.18 -0.96 15.32
N VAL A 24 -2.08 -1.04 14.56
CA VAL A 24 -2.05 -1.78 13.29
C VAL A 24 -2.25 -3.28 13.53
N LEU A 25 -1.52 -3.86 14.47
CA LEU A 25 -1.66 -5.28 14.81
C LEU A 25 -3.06 -5.60 15.35
N LEU A 26 -3.58 -4.75 16.25
CA LEU A 26 -4.92 -4.91 16.80
C LEU A 26 -5.97 -4.91 15.68
N SER A 27 -5.88 -4.00 14.71
CA SER A 27 -6.84 -3.92 13.62
C SER A 27 -6.82 -5.15 12.69
N GLY A 28 -5.69 -5.86 12.61
CA GLY A 28 -5.57 -7.10 11.85
C GLY A 28 -6.06 -8.34 12.60
N MET A 29 -5.97 -8.33 13.93
CA MET A 29 -6.35 -9.47 14.78
C MET A 29 -7.78 -9.36 15.30
N TRP A 30 -8.28 -8.16 15.54
CA TRP A 30 -9.62 -7.93 16.05
C TRP A 30 -10.66 -8.07 14.97
N LYS A 31 -11.58 -9.01 15.12
CA LYS A 31 -12.74 -9.19 14.24
C LYS A 31 -13.96 -8.56 14.90
N SER A 32 -14.73 -7.82 14.15
CA SER A 32 -15.98 -7.17 14.58
C SER A 32 -16.98 -7.21 13.45
N ASP A 33 -18.22 -7.49 13.76
CA ASP A 33 -19.34 -7.47 12.80
C ASP A 33 -19.90 -6.06 12.59
N VAL A 34 -19.40 -5.07 13.35
CA VAL A 34 -19.82 -3.67 13.22
C VAL A 34 -19.10 -3.05 12.04
N VAL A 35 -19.89 -2.59 11.08
CA VAL A 35 -19.43 -1.97 9.83
C VAL A 35 -20.05 -0.58 9.70
N PHE A 36 -19.24 0.39 9.30
CA PHE A 36 -19.67 1.76 9.00
C PHE A 36 -19.64 2.00 7.49
N SER A 37 -20.69 2.57 6.94
CA SER A 37 -20.68 3.03 5.55
C SER A 37 -20.16 4.46 5.49
N ILE A 38 -18.92 4.62 4.97
CA ILE A 38 -18.27 5.92 4.83
C ILE A 38 -18.09 6.19 3.34
N ALA A 39 -18.75 7.20 2.82
CA ALA A 39 -18.70 7.57 1.40
C ALA A 39 -18.97 6.41 0.43
N GLY A 40 -19.89 5.50 0.78
CA GLY A 40 -20.25 4.34 -0.03
C GLY A 40 -19.29 3.14 0.10
N THR A 41 -18.31 3.23 1.00
CA THR A 41 -17.38 2.13 1.31
C THR A 41 -17.68 1.58 2.71
N GLU A 42 -17.74 0.27 2.82
CA GLU A 42 -17.91 -0.41 4.10
C GLU A 42 -16.57 -0.51 4.84
N VAL A 43 -16.49 0.11 6.01
CA VAL A 43 -15.30 0.10 6.87
C VAL A 43 -15.66 -0.55 8.20
N GLY A 44 -14.96 -1.63 8.54
CA GLY A 44 -15.14 -2.32 9.82
C GLY A 44 -14.68 -1.47 11.00
N LEU A 45 -15.31 -1.64 12.17
CA LEU A 45 -14.95 -0.96 13.42
C LEU A 45 -13.45 -1.01 13.74
N PRO A 46 -12.73 -2.15 13.59
CA PRO A 46 -11.29 -2.20 13.84
C PRO A 46 -10.48 -1.24 12.97
N GLY A 47 -10.89 -1.08 11.70
CA GLY A 47 -10.28 -0.12 10.77
C GLY A 47 -10.49 1.32 11.22
N VAL A 48 -11.71 1.68 11.60
CA VAL A 48 -12.04 3.02 12.11
C VAL A 48 -11.25 3.34 13.38
N VAL A 49 -11.19 2.41 14.33
CA VAL A 49 -10.44 2.59 15.59
C VAL A 49 -8.94 2.77 15.30
N ARG A 50 -8.38 1.98 14.39
CA ARG A 50 -6.99 2.16 13.95
C ARG A 50 -6.77 3.56 13.37
N ASP A 51 -7.59 3.99 12.43
CA ASP A 51 -7.38 5.25 11.70
C ASP A 51 -7.52 6.47 12.63
N VAL A 52 -8.55 6.47 13.49
CA VAL A 52 -8.72 7.50 14.52
C VAL A 52 -7.55 7.47 15.52
N GLY A 53 -7.12 6.29 15.94
CA GLY A 53 -5.99 6.10 16.82
C GLY A 53 -4.68 6.63 16.22
N LEU A 54 -4.41 6.35 14.95
CA LEU A 54 -3.23 6.86 14.23
C LEU A 54 -3.24 8.39 14.12
N ILE A 55 -4.40 8.99 13.85
CA ILE A 55 -4.57 10.46 13.86
C ILE A 55 -4.27 11.00 15.26
N ALA A 56 -4.83 10.40 16.31
CA ALA A 56 -4.59 10.83 17.69
C ALA A 56 -3.10 10.74 18.07
N VAL A 57 -2.43 9.63 17.75
CA VAL A 57 -0.99 9.45 17.99
C VAL A 57 -0.17 10.50 17.24
N THR A 58 -0.54 10.81 15.98
CA THR A 58 0.12 11.85 15.21
C THR A 58 0.00 13.21 15.87
N LEU A 59 -1.21 13.60 16.28
CA LEU A 59 -1.45 14.85 16.99
C LEU A 59 -0.68 14.92 18.33
N LEU A 60 -0.69 13.83 19.09
CA LEU A 60 0.08 13.74 20.34
C LEU A 60 1.58 13.87 20.08
N SER A 61 2.12 13.23 19.04
CA SER A 61 3.52 13.37 18.68
C SER A 61 3.89 14.82 18.34
N LEU A 62 3.04 15.51 17.56
CA LEU A 62 3.27 16.91 17.20
C LEU A 62 3.23 17.85 18.41
N LEU A 63 2.33 17.58 19.36
CA LEU A 63 2.14 18.42 20.55
C LEU A 63 3.18 18.16 21.64
N LEU A 64 3.55 16.91 21.85
CA LEU A 64 4.37 16.49 23.00
C LEU A 64 5.86 16.37 22.66
N THR A 65 6.23 16.24 21.39
CA THR A 65 7.65 16.19 20.99
C THR A 65 8.27 17.57 21.05
N PRO A 66 9.38 17.75 21.77
CA PRO A 66 10.07 19.05 21.86
C PRO A 66 10.48 19.57 20.46
N LYS A 67 10.33 20.86 20.24
CA LYS A 67 10.70 21.52 18.96
C LYS A 67 12.15 21.26 18.56
N GLN A 68 13.05 21.11 19.54
CA GLN A 68 14.45 20.79 19.30
C GLN A 68 14.62 19.43 18.61
N VAL A 69 13.82 18.42 19.01
CA VAL A 69 13.85 17.08 18.39
C VAL A 69 13.36 17.16 16.94
N HIS A 70 12.30 17.93 16.68
CA HIS A 70 11.82 18.17 15.31
C HIS A 70 12.89 18.84 14.45
N ALA A 71 13.55 19.87 14.98
CA ALA A 71 14.59 20.59 14.26
C ALA A 71 15.82 19.72 13.98
N ASN A 72 16.27 18.94 14.97
CA ASN A 72 17.42 18.05 14.83
C ASN A 72 17.17 16.93 13.79
N ASN A 73 15.93 16.45 13.68
CA ASN A 73 15.52 15.45 12.71
C ASN A 73 15.05 16.05 11.37
N GLN A 74 15.17 17.37 11.19
CA GLN A 74 14.73 18.08 9.98
C GLN A 74 13.27 17.74 9.61
N PHE A 75 12.41 17.59 10.62
CA PHE A 75 11.02 17.26 10.41
C PHE A 75 10.31 18.33 9.59
N GLY A 76 9.62 17.91 8.53
CA GLY A 76 8.81 18.78 7.68
C GLY A 76 7.67 18.02 6.99
N TRP A 77 6.64 18.75 6.61
CA TRP A 77 5.46 18.18 5.93
C TRP A 77 5.65 17.99 4.42
N GLY A 78 6.77 18.48 3.84
CA GLY A 78 7.06 18.37 2.41
C GLY A 78 6.89 16.96 1.86
N PRO A 79 7.61 15.94 2.39
CA PRO A 79 7.50 14.57 1.91
C PRO A 79 6.09 13.99 2.00
N MET A 80 5.36 14.29 3.10
CA MET A 80 3.97 13.82 3.26
C MET A 80 3.03 14.47 2.26
N GLN A 81 3.23 15.77 1.94
CA GLN A 81 2.43 16.46 0.94
C GLN A 81 2.68 15.94 -0.47
N GLU A 82 3.94 15.61 -0.80
CA GLU A 82 4.29 15.01 -2.09
C GLU A 82 3.63 13.66 -2.26
N VAL A 83 3.75 12.79 -1.26
CA VAL A 83 3.09 11.47 -1.25
C VAL A 83 1.57 11.61 -1.35
N ALA A 84 0.95 12.51 -0.58
CA ALA A 84 -0.49 12.73 -0.63
C ALA A 84 -0.97 13.18 -2.01
N LYS A 85 -0.26 14.12 -2.66
CA LYS A 85 -0.57 14.58 -4.03
C LYS A 85 -0.40 13.47 -5.05
N LEU A 86 0.66 12.68 -4.94
CA LEU A 86 0.95 11.55 -5.82
C LEU A 86 -0.16 10.49 -5.72
N PHE A 87 -0.53 10.06 -4.51
CA PHE A 87 -1.60 9.09 -4.33
C PHE A 87 -2.96 9.63 -4.77
N ALA A 88 -3.28 10.90 -4.52
CA ALA A 88 -4.51 11.50 -5.02
C ALA A 88 -4.57 11.44 -6.57
N GLY A 89 -3.47 11.75 -7.25
CA GLY A 89 -3.36 11.62 -8.71
C GLY A 89 -3.53 10.18 -9.18
N ILE A 90 -2.85 9.22 -8.54
CA ILE A 90 -2.94 7.79 -8.86
C ILE A 90 -4.37 7.29 -8.69
N PHE A 91 -5.00 7.54 -7.56
CA PHE A 91 -6.37 7.05 -7.31
C PHE A 91 -7.38 7.65 -8.27
N TRP A 92 -7.19 8.91 -8.67
CA TRP A 92 -8.07 9.53 -9.67
C TRP A 92 -7.91 8.91 -11.05
N THR A 93 -6.68 8.65 -11.46
CA THR A 93 -6.37 8.12 -12.81
C THR A 93 -6.54 6.61 -12.94
N ILE A 94 -6.47 5.86 -11.84
CA ILE A 94 -6.59 4.39 -11.88
C ILE A 94 -8.03 3.90 -12.12
N ILE A 95 -9.05 4.73 -11.80
CA ILE A 95 -10.46 4.37 -11.96
C ILE A 95 -10.78 3.95 -13.41
N PRO A 96 -10.51 4.77 -14.44
CA PRO A 96 -10.73 4.36 -15.83
C PRO A 96 -9.84 3.19 -16.25
N VAL A 97 -8.62 3.09 -15.73
CA VAL A 97 -7.72 1.95 -16.04
C VAL A 97 -8.31 0.64 -15.52
N ILE A 98 -8.83 0.61 -14.30
CA ILE A 98 -9.50 -0.57 -13.76
C ILE A 98 -10.75 -0.93 -14.58
N ALA A 99 -11.53 0.06 -15.01
CA ALA A 99 -12.69 -0.20 -15.86
C ALA A 99 -12.29 -0.83 -17.21
N MET A 100 -11.22 -0.33 -17.82
CA MET A 100 -10.67 -0.90 -19.06
C MET A 100 -10.09 -2.31 -18.88
N LEU A 101 -9.45 -2.60 -17.75
CA LEU A 101 -8.94 -3.95 -17.44
C LEU A 101 -10.06 -4.95 -17.18
N LYS A 102 -11.15 -4.51 -16.53
CA LYS A 102 -12.34 -5.35 -16.29
C LYS A 102 -13.07 -5.75 -17.57
N ALA A 103 -12.89 -5.01 -18.66
CA ALA A 103 -13.40 -5.40 -19.98
C ALA A 103 -12.65 -6.62 -20.57
N GLY A 104 -11.56 -7.07 -19.95
CA GLY A 104 -10.86 -8.29 -20.28
C GLY A 104 -10.33 -8.32 -21.72
N VAL A 105 -10.56 -9.44 -22.40
CA VAL A 105 -10.07 -9.65 -23.78
C VAL A 105 -10.78 -8.82 -24.84
N ASP A 106 -11.91 -8.21 -24.49
CA ASP A 106 -12.67 -7.31 -25.36
C ASP A 106 -12.36 -5.82 -25.11
N GLY A 107 -11.50 -5.55 -24.12
CA GLY A 107 -11.12 -4.20 -23.72
C GLY A 107 -9.85 -3.67 -24.40
N PRO A 108 -9.53 -2.38 -24.17
CA PRO A 108 -8.32 -1.75 -24.72
C PRO A 108 -7.01 -2.42 -24.28
N PHE A 109 -7.01 -3.12 -23.14
CA PHE A 109 -5.85 -3.85 -22.60
C PHE A 109 -5.88 -5.36 -22.90
N ALA A 110 -6.62 -5.78 -23.92
CA ALA A 110 -6.74 -7.19 -24.33
C ALA A 110 -5.37 -7.88 -24.51
N SER A 111 -4.38 -7.20 -25.03
CA SER A 111 -3.02 -7.73 -25.21
C SER A 111 -2.36 -8.09 -23.88
N ILE A 112 -2.51 -7.25 -22.86
CA ILE A 112 -1.97 -7.50 -21.52
C ILE A 112 -2.71 -8.67 -20.87
N VAL A 113 -4.03 -8.66 -20.94
CA VAL A 113 -4.86 -9.74 -20.38
C VAL A 113 -4.50 -11.09 -21.02
N ARG A 114 -4.36 -11.15 -22.36
CA ARG A 114 -3.94 -12.36 -23.06
C ARG A 114 -2.53 -12.82 -22.72
N ALA A 115 -1.60 -11.88 -22.51
CA ALA A 115 -0.22 -12.20 -22.15
C ALA A 115 -0.12 -12.88 -20.78
N VAL A 116 -1.01 -12.56 -19.83
CA VAL A 116 -1.01 -13.13 -18.47
C VAL A 116 -2.04 -14.26 -18.29
N THR A 117 -2.72 -14.68 -19.36
CA THR A 117 -3.74 -15.74 -19.34
C THR A 117 -3.31 -16.89 -20.24
N ASN A 118 -3.43 -18.11 -19.74
CA ASN A 118 -3.19 -19.33 -20.53
C ASN A 118 -4.31 -19.57 -21.57
N PRO A 119 -4.09 -20.40 -22.59
CA PRO A 119 -5.11 -20.73 -23.60
C PRO A 119 -6.39 -21.36 -23.02
N ASP A 120 -6.30 -21.99 -21.86
CA ASP A 120 -7.42 -22.58 -21.10
C ASP A 120 -8.22 -21.57 -20.26
N GLY A 121 -7.84 -20.29 -20.30
CA GLY A 121 -8.44 -19.22 -19.51
C GLY A 121 -7.92 -19.10 -18.08
N THR A 122 -7.00 -19.94 -17.66
CA THR A 122 -6.39 -19.86 -16.31
C THR A 122 -5.30 -18.80 -16.26
N PRO A 123 -5.05 -18.18 -15.08
CA PRO A 123 -3.95 -17.24 -14.93
C PRO A 123 -2.58 -17.89 -15.16
N ASN A 124 -1.75 -17.26 -15.96
CA ASN A 124 -0.36 -17.65 -16.11
C ASN A 124 0.50 -16.99 -15.02
N THR A 125 0.74 -17.71 -13.93
CA THR A 125 1.45 -17.21 -12.76
C THR A 125 2.84 -16.66 -13.10
N THR A 126 3.56 -17.33 -14.01
CA THR A 126 4.90 -16.87 -14.44
C THR A 126 4.81 -15.54 -15.18
N MET A 127 3.84 -15.40 -16.08
CA MET A 127 3.65 -14.16 -16.82
C MET A 127 3.14 -13.03 -15.93
N TYR A 128 2.31 -13.33 -14.91
CA TYR A 128 1.94 -12.34 -13.88
C TYR A 128 3.15 -11.81 -13.15
N PHE A 129 4.10 -12.67 -12.74
CA PHE A 129 5.34 -12.23 -12.09
C PHE A 129 6.16 -11.30 -12.99
N TRP A 130 6.43 -11.73 -14.24
CA TRP A 130 7.27 -10.95 -15.15
C TRP A 130 6.62 -9.65 -15.61
N ALA A 131 5.32 -9.68 -15.97
CA ALA A 131 4.61 -8.49 -16.41
C ALA A 131 4.48 -7.45 -15.28
N THR A 132 4.14 -7.91 -14.06
CA THR A 132 4.09 -7.05 -12.89
C THR A 132 5.47 -6.47 -12.58
N GLY A 133 6.50 -7.31 -12.61
CA GLY A 133 7.86 -6.90 -12.32
C GLY A 133 8.42 -5.90 -13.31
N LEU A 134 8.25 -6.15 -14.60
CA LEU A 134 8.67 -5.21 -15.64
C LEU A 134 8.01 -3.84 -15.46
N LEU A 135 6.70 -3.82 -15.22
CA LEU A 135 5.99 -2.57 -15.00
C LEU A 135 6.44 -1.88 -13.70
N SER A 136 6.66 -2.64 -12.62
CA SER A 136 7.14 -2.12 -11.33
C SER A 136 8.57 -1.57 -11.39
N SER A 137 9.37 -2.00 -12.36
CA SER A 137 10.71 -1.43 -12.57
C SER A 137 10.67 0.03 -13.06
N PHE A 138 9.54 0.50 -13.58
CA PHE A 138 9.34 1.87 -14.09
C PHE A 138 8.29 2.67 -13.33
N LEU A 139 7.38 1.98 -12.63
CA LEU A 139 6.32 2.59 -11.83
C LEU A 139 6.46 2.13 -10.38
N ASP A 140 5.88 2.91 -9.46
CA ASP A 140 5.78 2.52 -8.06
C ASP A 140 5.05 1.18 -7.88
N ASN A 141 5.43 0.44 -6.87
CA ASN A 141 4.93 -0.91 -6.53
C ASN A 141 3.41 -0.93 -6.34
N ALA A 142 2.86 0.06 -5.62
CA ALA A 142 1.45 0.06 -5.24
C ALA A 142 0.50 0.19 -6.42
N PRO A 143 0.63 1.14 -7.36
CA PRO A 143 -0.22 1.22 -8.54
C PRO A 143 -0.04 -0.01 -9.45
N THR A 144 1.19 -0.50 -9.60
CA THR A 144 1.48 -1.70 -10.38
C THR A 144 0.78 -2.93 -9.81
N TYR A 145 0.86 -3.13 -8.49
CA TYR A 145 0.14 -4.20 -7.81
C TYR A 145 -1.37 -4.12 -8.05
N LEU A 146 -1.97 -2.92 -7.90
CA LEU A 146 -3.41 -2.73 -8.10
C LEU A 146 -3.86 -3.04 -9.53
N VAL A 147 -3.06 -2.69 -10.54
CA VAL A 147 -3.34 -3.02 -11.93
C VAL A 147 -3.44 -4.53 -12.12
N PHE A 148 -2.41 -5.28 -11.74
CA PHE A 148 -2.40 -6.74 -11.94
C PHE A 148 -3.33 -7.49 -10.99
N PHE A 149 -3.56 -6.99 -9.78
CA PHE A 149 -4.61 -7.51 -8.89
C PHE A 149 -6.00 -7.44 -9.55
N ASN A 150 -6.33 -6.32 -10.18
CA ASN A 150 -7.60 -6.18 -10.90
C ASN A 150 -7.62 -6.96 -12.22
N THR A 151 -6.50 -7.09 -12.92
CA THR A 151 -6.37 -7.96 -14.11
C THR A 151 -6.63 -9.42 -13.76
N ALA A 152 -6.25 -9.87 -12.57
CA ALA A 152 -6.53 -11.20 -12.03
C ALA A 152 -7.95 -11.37 -11.46
N GLY A 153 -8.85 -10.43 -11.74
CA GLY A 153 -10.26 -10.48 -11.34
C GLY A 153 -10.61 -9.60 -10.14
N GLY A 154 -9.65 -9.08 -9.38
CA GLY A 154 -9.86 -8.11 -8.30
C GLY A 154 -10.65 -8.65 -7.10
N ASN A 155 -10.82 -9.96 -6.98
CA ASN A 155 -11.53 -10.58 -5.85
C ASN A 155 -10.54 -11.06 -4.78
N PRO A 156 -10.48 -10.41 -3.60
CA PRO A 156 -9.53 -10.77 -2.56
C PRO A 156 -9.68 -12.21 -2.06
N ALA A 157 -10.92 -12.67 -1.89
CA ALA A 157 -11.17 -14.01 -1.35
C ALA A 157 -10.67 -15.12 -2.33
N MET A 158 -10.88 -14.94 -3.63
CA MET A 158 -10.36 -15.87 -4.64
C MET A 158 -8.84 -15.79 -4.74
N LEU A 159 -8.26 -14.59 -4.75
CA LEU A 159 -6.82 -14.39 -4.86
C LEU A 159 -6.05 -14.87 -3.62
N MET A 160 -6.63 -14.77 -2.42
CA MET A 160 -6.04 -15.33 -1.19
C MET A 160 -6.32 -16.84 -1.03
N GLY A 161 -7.23 -17.41 -1.81
CA GLY A 161 -7.62 -18.81 -1.79
C GLY A 161 -7.09 -19.57 -3.01
N ALA A 162 -7.99 -19.90 -3.93
CA ALA A 162 -7.70 -20.74 -5.10
C ALA A 162 -6.63 -20.16 -6.03
N MET A 163 -6.49 -18.84 -6.10
CA MET A 163 -5.52 -18.13 -6.93
C MET A 163 -4.32 -17.58 -6.13
N ALA A 164 -4.04 -18.12 -4.94
CA ALA A 164 -2.93 -17.66 -4.09
C ALA A 164 -1.56 -17.65 -4.80
N PRO A 165 -1.19 -18.62 -5.66
CA PRO A 165 0.05 -18.55 -6.43
C PRO A 165 0.12 -17.32 -7.34
N THR A 166 -1.00 -16.91 -7.96
CA THR A 166 -1.07 -15.72 -8.80
C THR A 166 -0.88 -14.45 -7.98
N LEU A 167 -1.51 -14.36 -6.80
CA LEU A 167 -1.34 -13.24 -5.88
C LEU A 167 0.11 -13.11 -5.40
N VAL A 168 0.74 -14.24 -5.07
CA VAL A 168 2.16 -14.27 -4.67
C VAL A 168 3.06 -13.80 -5.83
N ALA A 169 2.77 -14.22 -7.07
CA ALA A 169 3.53 -13.80 -8.24
C ALA A 169 3.41 -12.29 -8.49
N ILE A 170 2.21 -11.73 -8.38
CA ILE A 170 1.96 -10.29 -8.48
C ILE A 170 2.74 -9.53 -7.39
N SER A 171 2.62 -9.99 -6.14
CA SER A 171 3.30 -9.36 -4.99
C SER A 171 4.81 -9.42 -5.12
N ALA A 172 5.34 -10.58 -5.46
CA ALA A 172 6.79 -10.77 -5.64
C ALA A 172 7.32 -9.95 -6.83
N GLY A 173 6.64 -9.95 -7.97
CA GLY A 173 7.00 -9.13 -9.12
C GLY A 173 7.03 -7.65 -8.77
N ALA A 174 5.97 -7.14 -8.13
CA ALA A 174 5.88 -5.75 -7.73
C ALA A 174 7.03 -5.32 -6.79
N VAL A 175 7.35 -6.15 -5.79
CA VAL A 175 8.35 -5.80 -4.76
C VAL A 175 9.78 -6.02 -5.26
N PHE A 176 10.10 -7.23 -5.77
CA PHE A 176 11.49 -7.56 -6.11
C PHE A 176 11.99 -6.79 -7.32
N MET A 177 11.17 -6.61 -8.34
CA MET A 177 11.60 -5.91 -9.55
C MET A 177 11.42 -4.39 -9.46
N GLY A 178 10.63 -3.88 -8.53
CA GLY A 178 10.59 -2.46 -8.21
C GLY A 178 11.96 -1.93 -7.77
N ALA A 179 12.75 -2.74 -7.08
CA ALA A 179 14.10 -2.40 -6.65
C ALA A 179 15.15 -2.40 -7.78
N ASN A 180 14.82 -2.80 -9.01
CA ASN A 180 15.77 -2.88 -10.13
C ASN A 180 16.16 -1.51 -10.69
N SER A 181 15.34 -0.48 -10.47
CA SER A 181 15.61 0.86 -10.95
C SER A 181 15.34 1.91 -9.88
N TYR A 182 16.01 3.05 -10.01
CA TYR A 182 15.77 4.20 -9.13
C TYR A 182 14.36 4.81 -9.30
N ILE A 183 13.70 4.54 -10.44
CA ILE A 183 12.39 5.09 -10.76
C ILE A 183 11.26 4.26 -10.12
N GLY A 184 11.47 2.95 -9.99
CA GLY A 184 10.47 2.01 -9.46
C GLY A 184 10.44 1.91 -7.92
N ASN A 185 11.27 2.69 -7.22
CA ASN A 185 11.40 2.63 -5.76
C ASN A 185 11.52 4.02 -5.14
#